data_03918962e78f0d5d7620048c76090edd
#
_entry.id   03918962e78f0d5d7620048c76090edd
#
_cell.length_a   1.000
_cell.length_b   1.000
_cell.length_c   1.000
_cell.angle_alpha   90.00
_cell.angle_beta   90.00
_cell.angle_gamma   90.00
#
_symmetry.space_group_name_H-M   'P 1'
#
loop_
_entity.id
_entity.type
_entity.pdbx_description
1 polymer ?
#
loop_
_entity_poly.entity_id
_entity_poly.type
_entity_poly.pdbx_seq_one_letter_code
_entity_poly.pdbx_strand_id
1 'polypeptide(L)'
;IPYEIEDLNYQNYEHPKLYRFYKEMEFNSLMKQSDQGELEENPNLEIIEDLNYDFSKLEKEITLSLETYYENYYNNKILGLAIKDKKHHLFVSKDVLLQNKSLHNILGNEETKINLFDYKKTYVLLKKRGINLKNVTFDLLLAAYLINPSYSNDDIQVVAQNFLETNIPHYDTIYKENKKYHIPSLDIYSQYAAAKNDLINKLKKQVLAEIKENEIEDLFKIEIELSKVLGDMEVCGLLIDPLKLTEIGEEFEVEASKYQDEVFMYAGEKFNLNSYKVLGEILFEKLKLPVYKKTKTGYSTNSEVLEKLAYR
;
A
#
# COMPACT_ATOMS: atom_id res chain seq x y z
N ILE A 1 48.18 -17.85 5.73
CA ILE A 1 46.80 -17.32 5.59
C ILE A 1 45.90 -18.56 5.69
N PRO A 2 44.90 -18.58 6.61
CA PRO A 2 44.11 -19.79 6.90
C PRO A 2 42.92 -19.97 5.92
N TYR A 3 43.10 -19.60 4.64
CA TYR A 3 42.07 -19.70 3.61
C TYR A 3 42.61 -20.39 2.36
N GLU A 4 41.85 -21.30 1.82
CA GLU A 4 42.10 -21.94 0.50
C GLU A 4 41.60 -21.01 -0.63
N ILE A 5 42.05 -21.22 -1.86
CA ILE A 5 41.67 -20.40 -3.02
C ILE A 5 40.17 -20.48 -3.29
N GLU A 6 39.54 -21.62 -3.01
CA GLU A 6 38.08 -21.85 -3.12
C GLU A 6 37.29 -21.01 -2.14
N ASP A 7 37.84 -20.68 -0.96
CA ASP A 7 37.18 -19.80 0.04
C ASP A 7 37.11 -18.34 -0.43
N LEU A 8 37.91 -17.98 -1.43
CA LEU A 8 37.93 -16.62 -2.00
C LEU A 8 36.91 -16.44 -3.14
N ASN A 9 36.19 -17.49 -3.53
CA ASN A 9 35.10 -17.37 -4.47
C ASN A 9 33.98 -16.59 -3.81
N TYR A 10 33.59 -15.49 -4.44
CA TYR A 10 32.44 -14.68 -4.00
C TYR A 10 31.17 -15.55 -4.07
N GLN A 11 30.72 -15.99 -2.91
CA GLN A 11 29.38 -16.56 -2.73
C GLN A 11 28.46 -15.41 -2.41
N ASN A 12 27.39 -15.26 -3.20
CA ASN A 12 26.37 -14.22 -2.94
C ASN A 12 26.01 -14.20 -1.45
N TYR A 13 25.89 -13.00 -0.88
CA TYR A 13 25.47 -12.85 0.51
C TYR A 13 24.11 -13.49 0.71
N GLU A 14 23.92 -14.19 1.83
CA GLU A 14 22.58 -14.59 2.27
C GLU A 14 21.74 -13.33 2.50
N HIS A 15 20.72 -13.13 1.68
CA HIS A 15 19.85 -11.94 1.73
C HIS A 15 19.36 -11.57 3.14
N PRO A 16 18.95 -12.52 4.02
CA PRO A 16 18.51 -12.17 5.38
C PRO A 16 19.60 -11.55 6.25
N LYS A 17 20.83 -12.02 6.17
CA LYS A 17 21.95 -11.46 6.96
C LYS A 17 22.33 -10.06 6.51
N LEU A 18 22.32 -9.84 5.20
CA LEU A 18 22.60 -8.54 4.61
C LEU A 18 21.51 -7.53 4.94
N TYR A 19 20.24 -7.96 4.89
CA TYR A 19 19.10 -7.15 5.28
C TYR A 19 19.16 -6.75 6.75
N ARG A 20 19.47 -7.70 7.67
CA ARG A 20 19.67 -7.40 9.10
C ARG A 20 20.75 -6.35 9.30
N PHE A 21 21.88 -6.50 8.64
CA PHE A 21 22.97 -5.53 8.69
C PHE A 21 22.52 -4.14 8.19
N TYR A 22 21.81 -4.06 7.06
CA TYR A 22 21.31 -2.79 6.57
C TYR A 22 20.29 -2.15 7.50
N LYS A 23 19.45 -2.97 8.17
CA LYS A 23 18.48 -2.51 9.16
C LYS A 23 19.17 -1.95 10.42
N GLU A 24 20.16 -2.65 10.96
CA GLU A 24 20.96 -2.19 12.10
C GLU A 24 21.71 -0.89 11.80
N MET A 25 22.16 -0.71 10.56
CA MET A 25 22.90 0.46 10.11
C MET A 25 22.00 1.57 9.55
N GLU A 26 20.67 1.40 9.57
CA GLU A 26 19.67 2.33 9.02
C GLU A 26 19.88 2.68 7.53
N PHE A 27 20.42 1.75 6.75
CA PHE A 27 20.67 1.94 5.31
C PHE A 27 19.41 1.68 4.48
N ASN A 28 18.38 2.50 4.67
CA ASN A 28 17.04 2.33 4.07
C ASN A 28 17.05 2.22 2.53
N SER A 29 17.97 2.90 1.86
CA SER A 29 18.09 2.81 0.38
C SER A 29 18.67 1.48 -0.09
N LEU A 30 19.57 0.87 0.68
CA LEU A 30 20.18 -0.42 0.37
C LEU A 30 19.24 -1.57 0.73
N MET A 31 18.43 -1.43 1.79
CA MET A 31 17.37 -2.39 2.10
C MET A 31 16.43 -2.61 0.91
N LYS A 32 15.98 -1.53 0.28
CA LYS A 32 15.12 -1.60 -0.91
C LYS A 32 15.78 -2.25 -2.14
N GLN A 33 17.10 -2.23 -2.23
CA GLN A 33 17.83 -2.82 -3.35
C GLN A 33 18.19 -4.29 -3.12
N SER A 34 18.39 -4.69 -1.85
CA SER A 34 18.77 -6.05 -1.50
C SER A 34 17.59 -7.02 -1.45
N ASP A 35 16.37 -6.52 -1.54
CA ASP A 35 15.16 -7.24 -1.22
C ASP A 35 14.35 -7.57 -2.48
N GLN A 36 14.90 -8.43 -3.29
CA GLN A 36 14.16 -9.10 -4.37
C GLN A 36 13.73 -10.48 -3.85
N GLY A 37 12.71 -10.47 -2.95
CA GLY A 37 12.09 -11.71 -2.52
C GLY A 37 11.67 -12.52 -3.76
N GLU A 38 12.02 -13.78 -3.80
CA GLU A 38 11.54 -14.70 -4.82
C GLU A 38 10.16 -15.21 -4.40
N LEU A 39 9.24 -15.26 -5.35
CA LEU A 39 7.93 -15.86 -5.13
C LEU A 39 8.09 -17.38 -5.14
N GLU A 40 7.98 -18.00 -3.97
CA GLU A 40 7.98 -19.44 -3.86
C GLU A 40 6.63 -20.00 -4.34
N GLU A 41 6.69 -21.00 -5.21
CA GLU A 41 5.49 -21.70 -5.66
C GLU A 41 4.90 -22.54 -4.53
N ASN A 42 3.61 -22.40 -4.30
CA ASN A 42 2.86 -23.24 -3.39
C ASN A 42 2.20 -24.38 -4.18
N PRO A 43 2.74 -25.62 -4.10
CA PRO A 43 2.21 -26.73 -4.90
C PRO A 43 0.80 -27.19 -4.46
N ASN A 44 0.33 -26.73 -3.31
CA ASN A 44 -0.99 -27.07 -2.78
C ASN A 44 -2.04 -25.97 -3.05
N LEU A 45 -1.70 -24.95 -3.83
CA LEU A 45 -2.66 -23.91 -4.20
C LEU A 45 -3.61 -24.44 -5.27
N GLU A 46 -4.89 -24.45 -4.96
CA GLU A 46 -5.97 -24.80 -5.89
C GLU A 46 -6.62 -23.53 -6.45
N ILE A 47 -6.67 -23.38 -7.76
CA ILE A 47 -7.34 -22.24 -8.45
C ILE A 47 -8.79 -22.63 -8.71
N ILE A 48 -9.73 -21.83 -8.18
CA ILE A 48 -11.17 -22.06 -8.28
C ILE A 48 -11.77 -21.11 -9.29
N GLU A 49 -12.19 -21.67 -10.42
CA GLU A 49 -12.90 -20.95 -11.51
C GLU A 49 -14.35 -21.45 -11.66
N ASP A 50 -14.74 -22.54 -10.98
CA ASP A 50 -16.10 -23.06 -10.98
C ASP A 50 -17.03 -22.18 -10.13
N LEU A 51 -18.02 -21.56 -10.79
CA LEU A 51 -19.02 -20.72 -10.14
C LEU A 51 -19.89 -21.47 -9.12
N ASN A 52 -19.98 -22.80 -9.21
CA ASN A 52 -20.77 -23.65 -8.32
C ASN A 52 -19.93 -24.35 -7.26
N TYR A 53 -18.66 -23.99 -7.10
CA TYR A 53 -17.81 -24.59 -6.08
C TYR A 53 -18.42 -24.43 -4.68
N ASP A 54 -18.40 -25.52 -3.91
CA ASP A 54 -18.98 -25.55 -2.56
C ASP A 54 -17.92 -25.19 -1.49
N PHE A 55 -18.03 -23.99 -0.96
CA PHE A 55 -17.15 -23.48 0.09
C PHE A 55 -17.56 -23.91 1.52
N SER A 56 -18.67 -24.67 1.70
CA SER A 56 -19.12 -25.11 3.02
C SER A 56 -18.11 -26.00 3.76
N LYS A 57 -17.12 -26.54 3.06
CA LYS A 57 -16.04 -27.36 3.60
C LYS A 57 -14.94 -26.56 4.29
N LEU A 58 -14.91 -25.25 4.10
CA LEU A 58 -13.94 -24.39 4.78
C LEU A 58 -14.13 -24.42 6.30
N GLU A 59 -13.02 -24.34 7.02
CA GLU A 59 -13.04 -24.33 8.49
C GLU A 59 -13.56 -22.97 9.02
N LYS A 60 -13.90 -22.93 10.32
CA LYS A 60 -14.42 -21.72 10.99
C LYS A 60 -13.38 -20.61 11.18
N GLU A 61 -12.14 -20.85 10.84
CA GLU A 61 -11.08 -19.83 10.85
C GLU A 61 -10.35 -19.85 9.52
N ILE A 62 -10.39 -18.73 8.81
CA ILE A 62 -9.81 -18.56 7.49
C ILE A 62 -8.94 -17.32 7.43
N THR A 63 -7.93 -17.33 6.58
CA THR A 63 -7.10 -16.18 6.24
C THR A 63 -7.39 -15.77 4.80
N LEU A 64 -7.56 -14.46 4.59
CA LEU A 64 -7.93 -13.88 3.30
C LEU A 64 -6.87 -12.91 2.80
N SER A 65 -6.59 -12.96 1.50
CA SER A 65 -5.87 -11.91 0.77
C SER A 65 -6.62 -11.55 -0.50
N LEU A 66 -7.23 -10.36 -0.51
CA LEU A 66 -7.91 -9.82 -1.69
C LEU A 66 -6.86 -9.27 -2.65
N GLU A 67 -6.76 -9.87 -3.83
CA GLU A 67 -5.81 -9.45 -4.84
C GLU A 67 -6.39 -8.39 -5.75
N THR A 68 -5.68 -7.28 -5.87
CA THR A 68 -6.16 -6.10 -6.58
C THR A 68 -5.04 -5.49 -7.42
N TYR A 69 -5.43 -4.84 -8.51
CA TYR A 69 -4.53 -4.14 -9.41
C TYR A 69 -4.69 -2.61 -9.24
N TYR A 70 -3.59 -1.90 -9.04
CA TYR A 70 -3.39 -0.47 -8.71
C TYR A 70 -3.36 -0.13 -7.21
N GLU A 71 -2.56 0.91 -6.89
CA GLU A 71 -2.36 1.43 -5.53
C GLU A 71 -3.62 2.12 -4.96
N ASN A 72 -4.38 2.83 -5.81
CA ASN A 72 -5.60 3.50 -5.37
C ASN A 72 -6.78 2.53 -5.39
N TYR A 73 -7.16 2.04 -4.22
CA TYR A 73 -8.22 1.04 -4.11
C TYR A 73 -9.63 1.53 -4.50
N TYR A 74 -9.88 2.84 -4.60
CA TYR A 74 -11.18 3.35 -5.08
C TYR A 74 -11.47 2.96 -6.53
N ASN A 75 -10.43 2.86 -7.36
CA ASN A 75 -10.50 2.49 -8.77
C ASN A 75 -9.94 1.10 -9.07
N ASN A 76 -9.69 0.28 -8.03
CA ASN A 76 -9.05 -1.00 -8.18
C ASN A 76 -9.91 -2.02 -8.93
N LYS A 77 -9.23 -2.77 -9.79
CA LYS A 77 -9.75 -4.01 -10.34
C LYS A 77 -9.44 -5.14 -9.36
N ILE A 78 -10.45 -5.79 -8.83
CA ILE A 78 -10.27 -7.05 -8.11
C ILE A 78 -9.84 -8.10 -9.14
N LEU A 79 -8.79 -8.86 -8.83
CA LEU A 79 -8.30 -9.97 -9.63
C LEU A 79 -8.79 -11.31 -9.09
N GLY A 80 -8.92 -11.43 -7.76
CA GLY A 80 -9.42 -12.62 -7.08
C GLY A 80 -9.22 -12.54 -5.57
N LEU A 81 -9.43 -13.65 -4.90
CA LEU A 81 -9.32 -13.78 -3.45
C LEU A 81 -8.58 -15.07 -3.09
N ALA A 82 -7.45 -14.97 -2.41
CA ALA A 82 -6.84 -16.13 -1.78
C ALA A 82 -7.50 -16.43 -0.44
N ILE A 83 -7.80 -17.70 -0.18
CA ILE A 83 -8.41 -18.20 1.04
C ILE A 83 -7.55 -19.35 1.57
N LYS A 84 -7.19 -19.27 2.84
CA LYS A 84 -6.46 -20.35 3.51
C LYS A 84 -7.10 -20.72 4.83
N ASP A 85 -7.30 -22.01 5.04
CA ASP A 85 -7.55 -22.61 6.34
C ASP A 85 -6.48 -23.67 6.66
N LYS A 86 -6.72 -24.56 7.63
CA LYS A 86 -5.74 -25.61 7.98
C LYS A 86 -5.59 -26.70 6.91
N LYS A 87 -6.61 -26.89 6.05
CA LYS A 87 -6.66 -27.99 5.07
C LYS A 87 -6.59 -27.51 3.63
N HIS A 88 -7.07 -26.29 3.38
CA HIS A 88 -7.26 -25.77 2.03
C HIS A 88 -6.40 -24.52 1.82
N HIS A 89 -5.87 -24.41 0.64
CA HIS A 89 -5.23 -23.19 0.14
C HIS A 89 -5.79 -22.92 -1.27
N LEU A 90 -6.72 -21.99 -1.35
CA LEU A 90 -7.51 -21.72 -2.56
C LEU A 90 -7.21 -20.32 -3.08
N PHE A 91 -7.17 -20.19 -4.39
CA PHE A 91 -7.29 -18.90 -5.05
C PHE A 91 -8.59 -18.87 -5.85
N VAL A 92 -9.50 -18.01 -5.47
CA VAL A 92 -10.82 -17.87 -6.05
C VAL A 92 -10.77 -16.77 -7.13
N SER A 93 -11.12 -17.11 -8.37
CA SER A 93 -11.16 -16.16 -9.47
C SER A 93 -12.16 -15.02 -9.18
N LYS A 94 -11.97 -13.88 -9.85
CA LYS A 94 -12.86 -12.72 -9.70
C LYS A 94 -14.33 -13.08 -9.94
N ASP A 95 -14.61 -13.88 -10.95
CA ASP A 95 -16.01 -14.19 -11.32
C ASP A 95 -16.68 -15.07 -10.27
N VAL A 96 -15.96 -16.04 -9.71
CA VAL A 96 -16.43 -16.86 -8.60
C VAL A 96 -16.62 -15.99 -7.35
N LEU A 97 -15.66 -15.12 -7.00
CA LEU A 97 -15.79 -14.20 -5.87
C LEU A 97 -17.04 -13.34 -5.96
N LEU A 98 -17.39 -12.84 -7.16
CA LEU A 98 -18.52 -11.92 -7.34
C LEU A 98 -19.88 -12.65 -7.39
N GLN A 99 -19.93 -13.92 -7.75
CA GLN A 99 -21.19 -14.61 -8.07
C GLN A 99 -21.51 -15.79 -7.14
N ASN A 100 -20.51 -16.40 -6.49
CA ASN A 100 -20.72 -17.61 -5.72
C ASN A 100 -21.36 -17.32 -4.35
N LYS A 101 -22.61 -17.77 -4.19
CA LYS A 101 -23.40 -17.57 -2.97
C LYS A 101 -22.86 -18.36 -1.75
N SER A 102 -22.28 -19.53 -1.97
CA SER A 102 -21.69 -20.34 -0.88
C SER A 102 -20.52 -19.57 -0.25
N LEU A 103 -19.66 -18.95 -1.07
CA LEU A 103 -18.57 -18.09 -0.61
C LEU A 103 -19.11 -16.87 0.16
N HIS A 104 -20.12 -16.17 -0.40
CA HIS A 104 -20.72 -15.01 0.27
C HIS A 104 -21.30 -15.36 1.64
N ASN A 105 -21.91 -16.55 1.77
CA ASN A 105 -22.42 -17.02 3.04
C ASN A 105 -21.31 -17.24 4.08
N ILE A 106 -20.17 -17.79 3.67
CA ILE A 106 -19.00 -17.98 4.56
C ILE A 106 -18.41 -16.62 4.99
N LEU A 107 -18.20 -15.70 4.05
CA LEU A 107 -17.65 -14.37 4.36
C LEU A 107 -18.60 -13.53 5.21
N GLY A 108 -19.91 -13.70 5.05
CA GLY A 108 -20.95 -13.01 5.81
C GLY A 108 -21.37 -13.70 7.10
N ASN A 109 -20.74 -14.80 7.50
CA ASN A 109 -21.09 -15.57 8.69
C ASN A 109 -20.33 -15.02 9.92
N GLU A 110 -21.08 -14.75 11.01
CA GLU A 110 -20.50 -14.27 12.28
C GLU A 110 -19.70 -15.35 13.03
N GLU A 111 -19.88 -16.63 12.71
CA GLU A 111 -19.09 -17.72 13.29
C GLU A 111 -17.74 -17.93 12.59
N THR A 112 -17.56 -17.43 11.38
CA THR A 112 -16.32 -17.57 10.61
C THR A 112 -15.32 -16.48 11.03
N LYS A 113 -14.27 -16.87 11.72
CA LYS A 113 -13.17 -15.96 12.09
C LYS A 113 -12.30 -15.68 10.91
N ILE A 114 -12.08 -14.41 10.62
CA ILE A 114 -11.33 -13.96 9.46
C ILE A 114 -10.06 -13.23 9.89
N ASN A 115 -8.94 -13.66 9.31
CA ASN A 115 -7.65 -13.01 9.43
C ASN A 115 -7.26 -12.39 8.07
N LEU A 116 -6.66 -11.22 8.07
CA LEU A 116 -6.30 -10.54 6.83
C LEU A 116 -5.22 -9.47 7.05
N PHE A 117 -4.88 -8.77 5.97
CA PHE A 117 -4.08 -7.56 5.95
C PHE A 117 -4.89 -6.43 5.32
N ASP A 118 -4.99 -5.27 5.99
CA ASP A 118 -5.78 -4.10 5.58
C ASP A 118 -7.30 -4.39 5.48
N TYR A 119 -7.91 -4.48 6.65
CA TYR A 119 -9.35 -4.76 6.78
C TYR A 119 -10.21 -3.70 6.11
N LYS A 120 -9.94 -2.42 6.33
CA LYS A 120 -10.75 -1.33 5.79
C LYS A 120 -10.81 -1.41 4.25
N LYS A 121 -9.67 -1.54 3.59
CA LYS A 121 -9.57 -1.69 2.14
C LYS A 121 -10.34 -2.90 1.63
N THR A 122 -10.10 -4.07 2.23
CA THR A 122 -10.78 -5.31 1.86
C THR A 122 -12.30 -5.19 2.04
N TYR A 123 -12.74 -4.65 3.18
CA TYR A 123 -14.15 -4.42 3.48
C TYR A 123 -14.84 -3.49 2.46
N VAL A 124 -14.25 -2.32 2.18
CA VAL A 124 -14.79 -1.33 1.24
C VAL A 124 -14.94 -1.93 -0.17
N LEU A 125 -13.92 -2.64 -0.63
CA LEU A 125 -13.93 -3.25 -1.95
C LEU A 125 -14.99 -4.34 -2.11
N LEU A 126 -15.16 -5.18 -1.11
CA LEU A 126 -16.18 -6.23 -1.09
C LEU A 126 -17.57 -5.65 -0.90
N LYS A 127 -17.76 -4.71 0.03
CA LYS A 127 -19.04 -4.06 0.33
C LYS A 127 -19.61 -3.30 -0.86
N LYS A 128 -18.79 -2.57 -1.63
CA LYS A 128 -19.19 -1.91 -2.88
C LYS A 128 -19.72 -2.90 -3.94
N ARG A 129 -19.43 -4.19 -3.80
CA ARG A 129 -19.88 -5.28 -4.68
C ARG A 129 -21.00 -6.13 -4.06
N GLY A 130 -21.57 -5.68 -2.95
CA GLY A 130 -22.66 -6.39 -2.26
C GLY A 130 -22.20 -7.59 -1.44
N ILE A 131 -20.90 -7.79 -1.25
CA ILE A 131 -20.33 -8.89 -0.48
C ILE A 131 -20.10 -8.41 0.95
N ASN A 132 -20.74 -9.04 1.92
CA ASN A 132 -20.54 -8.73 3.33
C ASN A 132 -19.32 -9.48 3.87
N LEU A 133 -18.48 -8.76 4.61
CA LEU A 133 -17.38 -9.33 5.37
C LEU A 133 -17.66 -9.13 6.86
N LYS A 134 -17.83 -10.22 7.60
CA LYS A 134 -18.12 -10.19 9.04
C LYS A 134 -17.04 -10.91 9.83
N ASN A 135 -17.00 -10.63 11.12
CA ASN A 135 -16.17 -11.32 12.12
C ASN A 135 -14.66 -11.36 11.74
N VAL A 136 -14.11 -10.22 11.30
CA VAL A 136 -12.66 -10.06 11.21
C VAL A 136 -12.08 -10.00 12.61
N THR A 137 -11.20 -10.94 12.93
CA THR A 137 -10.62 -11.09 14.28
C THR A 137 -9.14 -10.75 14.33
N PHE A 138 -8.49 -10.62 13.17
CA PHE A 138 -7.10 -10.22 13.07
C PHE A 138 -6.83 -9.45 11.78
N ASP A 139 -6.22 -8.28 11.93
CA ASP A 139 -5.66 -7.47 10.86
C ASP A 139 -4.18 -7.20 11.14
N LEU A 140 -3.31 -7.73 10.30
CA LEU A 140 -1.87 -7.60 10.47
C LEU A 140 -1.38 -6.16 10.35
N LEU A 141 -1.99 -5.34 9.49
CA LEU A 141 -1.61 -3.93 9.32
C LEU A 141 -1.90 -3.12 10.59
N LEU A 142 -3.12 -3.25 11.14
CA LEU A 142 -3.50 -2.57 12.37
C LEU A 142 -2.68 -3.04 13.57
N ALA A 143 -2.46 -4.35 13.67
CA ALA A 143 -1.65 -4.91 14.74
C ALA A 143 -0.21 -4.38 14.70
N ALA A 144 0.40 -4.33 13.52
CA ALA A 144 1.73 -3.77 13.33
C ALA A 144 1.80 -2.27 13.69
N TYR A 145 0.81 -1.51 13.25
CA TYR A 145 0.70 -0.07 13.58
C TYR A 145 0.62 0.19 15.09
N LEU A 146 -0.18 -0.60 15.81
CA LEU A 146 -0.34 -0.45 17.26
C LEU A 146 0.91 -0.84 18.05
N ILE A 147 1.65 -1.82 17.58
CA ILE A 147 2.93 -2.20 18.20
C ILE A 147 3.96 -1.08 17.98
N ASN A 148 4.08 -0.60 16.76
CA ASN A 148 4.94 0.51 16.41
C ASN A 148 4.41 1.21 15.13
N PRO A 149 3.99 2.49 15.22
CA PRO A 149 3.47 3.22 14.06
C PRO A 149 4.41 3.26 12.86
N SER A 150 5.72 3.14 13.06
CA SER A 150 6.70 3.09 11.97
C SER A 150 6.66 1.78 11.16
N TYR A 151 5.98 0.74 11.66
CA TYR A 151 5.80 -0.54 10.98
C TYR A 151 4.65 -0.51 9.96
N SER A 152 3.78 0.51 10.03
CA SER A 152 2.65 0.65 9.11
C SER A 152 3.14 0.93 7.68
N ASN A 153 2.70 0.09 6.74
CA ASN A 153 2.94 0.26 5.31
C ASN A 153 1.87 -0.46 4.50
N ASP A 154 1.50 0.08 3.35
CA ASP A 154 0.51 -0.53 2.45
C ASP A 154 1.02 -1.83 1.78
N ASP A 155 2.33 -2.04 1.76
CA ASP A 155 2.95 -3.28 1.30
C ASP A 155 3.21 -4.21 2.48
N ILE A 156 2.55 -5.36 2.48
CA ILE A 156 2.66 -6.39 3.53
C ILE A 156 4.10 -6.89 3.72
N GLN A 157 4.90 -6.88 2.65
CA GLN A 157 6.31 -7.27 2.69
C GLN A 157 7.10 -6.34 3.62
N VAL A 158 6.88 -5.03 3.52
CA VAL A 158 7.54 -4.04 4.39
C VAL A 158 7.12 -4.23 5.85
N VAL A 159 5.85 -4.55 6.10
CA VAL A 159 5.37 -4.85 7.45
C VAL A 159 6.01 -6.12 7.99
N ALA A 160 6.07 -7.16 7.19
CA ALA A 160 6.62 -8.46 7.58
C ALA A 160 8.10 -8.41 7.97
N GLN A 161 8.88 -7.60 7.28
CA GLN A 161 10.31 -7.40 7.58
C GLN A 161 10.58 -6.89 8.99
N ASN A 162 9.61 -6.24 9.63
CA ASN A 162 9.77 -5.78 11.00
C ASN A 162 9.66 -6.90 12.04
N PHE A 163 8.99 -8.01 11.68
CA PHE A 163 8.76 -9.15 12.59
C PHE A 163 9.62 -10.37 12.25
N LEU A 164 9.83 -10.63 10.97
CA LEU A 164 10.61 -11.77 10.50
C LEU A 164 11.50 -11.34 9.34
N GLU A 165 12.62 -11.99 9.19
CA GLU A 165 13.48 -11.87 8.01
C GLU A 165 12.93 -12.70 6.84
N THR A 166 11.63 -12.60 6.60
CA THR A 166 10.92 -13.38 5.58
C THR A 166 10.70 -12.51 4.36
N ASN A 167 11.08 -13.00 3.19
CA ASN A 167 10.93 -12.31 1.93
C ASN A 167 9.74 -12.87 1.17
N ILE A 168 8.71 -12.03 1.00
CA ILE A 168 7.81 -12.14 -0.14
C ILE A 168 8.12 -10.97 -1.07
N PRO A 169 7.92 -11.07 -2.39
CA PRO A 169 8.18 -9.95 -3.29
C PRO A 169 7.35 -8.71 -2.92
N HIS A 170 7.93 -7.54 -3.16
CA HIS A 170 7.16 -6.29 -3.13
C HIS A 170 6.05 -6.29 -4.18
N TYR A 171 4.95 -5.56 -3.91
CA TYR A 171 3.88 -5.38 -4.88
C TYR A 171 4.40 -4.89 -6.23
N ASP A 172 5.27 -3.91 -6.24
CA ASP A 172 5.89 -3.37 -7.46
C ASP A 172 6.69 -4.42 -8.24
N THR A 173 7.32 -5.38 -7.59
CA THR A 173 8.06 -6.46 -8.25
C THR A 173 7.13 -7.39 -9.04
N ILE A 174 5.91 -7.62 -8.53
CA ILE A 174 4.91 -8.49 -9.16
C ILE A 174 4.14 -7.74 -10.27
N TYR A 175 3.80 -6.46 -10.05
CA TYR A 175 2.86 -5.73 -10.91
C TYR A 175 3.50 -4.66 -11.79
N LYS A 176 4.83 -4.49 -11.76
CA LYS A 176 5.52 -3.44 -12.48
C LYS A 176 6.65 -3.98 -13.33
N GLU A 177 6.58 -3.76 -14.61
CA GLU A 177 7.62 -4.08 -15.57
C GLU A 177 7.99 -2.83 -16.37
N ASN A 178 9.30 -2.56 -16.54
CA ASN A 178 9.80 -1.39 -17.26
C ASN A 178 9.16 -0.06 -16.79
N LYS A 179 8.97 0.10 -15.48
CA LYS A 179 8.32 1.24 -14.81
C LYS A 179 6.83 1.44 -15.17
N LYS A 180 6.19 0.44 -15.78
CA LYS A 180 4.76 0.48 -16.09
C LYS A 180 4.05 -0.65 -15.35
N TYR A 181 2.88 -0.34 -14.79
CA TYR A 181 2.04 -1.36 -14.18
C TYR A 181 1.40 -2.24 -15.23
N HIS A 182 1.35 -3.53 -14.97
CA HIS A 182 0.69 -4.56 -15.77
C HIS A 182 0.02 -5.60 -14.86
N ILE A 183 -0.92 -6.36 -15.39
CA ILE A 183 -1.49 -7.51 -14.68
C ILE A 183 -0.66 -8.73 -15.09
N PRO A 184 0.05 -9.39 -14.16
CA PRO A 184 0.79 -10.61 -14.45
C PRO A 184 -0.14 -11.78 -14.79
N SER A 185 0.39 -12.95 -15.10
CA SER A 185 -0.41 -14.15 -15.33
C SER A 185 -1.18 -14.56 -14.07
N LEU A 186 -2.28 -15.28 -14.25
CA LEU A 186 -3.10 -15.83 -13.16
C LEU A 186 -2.26 -16.61 -12.17
N ASP A 187 -1.34 -17.41 -12.67
CA ASP A 187 -0.42 -18.20 -11.86
C ASP A 187 0.42 -17.32 -10.93
N ILE A 188 1.04 -16.26 -11.45
CA ILE A 188 1.89 -15.37 -10.65
C ILE A 188 1.09 -14.64 -9.55
N TYR A 189 -0.02 -13.99 -9.90
CA TYR A 189 -0.74 -13.22 -8.88
C TYR A 189 -1.52 -14.10 -7.91
N SER A 190 -1.93 -15.31 -8.29
CA SER A 190 -2.54 -16.27 -7.36
C SER A 190 -1.52 -16.81 -6.35
N GLN A 191 -0.32 -17.15 -6.78
CA GLN A 191 0.79 -17.54 -5.90
C GLN A 191 1.18 -16.40 -4.95
N TYR A 192 1.23 -15.18 -5.45
CA TYR A 192 1.52 -14.00 -4.62
C TYR A 192 0.46 -13.78 -3.54
N ALA A 193 -0.82 -13.89 -3.88
CA ALA A 193 -1.92 -13.80 -2.91
C ALA A 193 -1.87 -14.94 -1.89
N ALA A 194 -1.51 -16.15 -2.31
CA ALA A 194 -1.31 -17.29 -1.41
C ALA A 194 -0.14 -17.06 -0.45
N ALA A 195 0.98 -16.56 -0.92
CA ALA A 195 2.14 -16.22 -0.09
C ALA A 195 1.80 -15.18 0.99
N LYS A 196 0.93 -14.20 0.69
CA LYS A 196 0.41 -13.26 1.71
C LYS A 196 -0.37 -13.98 2.82
N ASN A 197 -1.23 -14.94 2.48
CA ASN A 197 -1.97 -15.72 3.48
C ASN A 197 -1.02 -16.52 4.38
N ASP A 198 0.03 -17.11 3.80
CA ASP A 198 1.04 -17.85 4.57
C ASP A 198 1.76 -16.93 5.54
N LEU A 199 2.12 -15.75 5.09
CA LEU A 199 2.79 -14.74 5.89
C LEU A 199 1.91 -14.24 7.04
N ILE A 200 0.64 -13.91 6.78
CA ILE A 200 -0.32 -13.49 7.82
C ILE A 200 -0.44 -14.57 8.90
N ASN A 201 -0.61 -15.84 8.50
CA ASN A 201 -0.74 -16.96 9.44
C ASN A 201 0.54 -17.17 10.27
N LYS A 202 1.70 -17.04 9.64
CA LYS A 202 3.00 -17.18 10.30
C LYS A 202 3.23 -16.09 11.34
N LEU A 203 2.91 -14.84 11.01
CA LEU A 203 3.10 -13.69 11.88
C LEU A 203 2.05 -13.57 12.99
N LYS A 204 0.83 -14.05 12.77
CA LYS A 204 -0.30 -13.85 13.68
C LYS A 204 0.04 -14.20 15.14
N LYS A 205 0.68 -15.35 15.37
CA LYS A 205 0.99 -15.81 16.75
C LYS A 205 1.98 -14.87 17.45
N GLN A 206 3.03 -14.46 16.76
CA GLN A 206 4.05 -13.57 17.30
C GLN A 206 3.44 -12.19 17.57
N VAL A 207 2.75 -11.62 16.61
CA VAL A 207 2.14 -10.28 16.69
C VAL A 207 1.10 -10.21 17.81
N LEU A 208 0.25 -11.23 17.96
CA LEU A 208 -0.70 -11.30 19.08
C LEU A 208 0.00 -11.44 20.44
N ALA A 209 1.15 -12.10 20.51
CA ALA A 209 1.93 -12.16 21.75
C ALA A 209 2.50 -10.78 22.12
N GLU A 210 3.02 -10.02 21.14
CA GLU A 210 3.51 -8.65 21.34
C GLU A 210 2.39 -7.67 21.74
N ILE A 211 1.19 -7.78 21.13
CA ILE A 211 -0.01 -7.00 21.51
C ILE A 211 -0.35 -7.25 22.98
N LYS A 212 -0.29 -8.52 23.40
CA LYS A 212 -0.58 -8.89 24.80
C LYS A 212 0.50 -8.41 25.75
N GLU A 213 1.78 -8.53 25.39
CA GLU A 213 2.90 -8.07 26.21
C GLU A 213 2.84 -6.54 26.42
N ASN A 214 2.40 -5.79 25.42
CA ASN A 214 2.21 -4.35 25.49
C ASN A 214 0.86 -3.92 26.12
N GLU A 215 0.01 -4.86 26.54
CA GLU A 215 -1.29 -4.60 27.19
C GLU A 215 -2.27 -3.77 26.30
N ILE A 216 -2.22 -3.95 24.96
CA ILE A 216 -3.01 -3.20 23.98
C ILE A 216 -4.09 -4.05 23.28
N GLU A 217 -4.50 -5.18 23.87
CA GLU A 217 -5.49 -6.11 23.29
C GLU A 217 -6.86 -5.45 23.09
N ASP A 218 -7.31 -4.64 24.06
CA ASP A 218 -8.61 -3.97 23.95
C ASP A 218 -8.57 -2.82 22.92
N LEU A 219 -7.46 -2.11 22.83
CA LEU A 219 -7.26 -1.12 21.77
C LEU A 219 -7.29 -1.77 20.38
N PHE A 220 -6.64 -2.93 20.23
CA PHE A 220 -6.65 -3.66 18.97
C PHE A 220 -8.08 -4.08 18.53
N LYS A 221 -8.92 -4.52 19.47
CA LYS A 221 -10.34 -4.84 19.18
C LYS A 221 -11.11 -3.60 18.74
N ILE A 222 -10.92 -2.47 19.43
CA ILE A 222 -11.54 -1.17 19.08
C ILE A 222 -11.13 -0.76 17.66
N GLU A 223 -9.85 -0.86 17.30
CA GLU A 223 -9.36 -0.49 15.97
C GLU A 223 -9.94 -1.37 14.86
N ILE A 224 -10.12 -2.67 15.10
CA ILE A 224 -10.80 -3.56 14.14
C ILE A 224 -12.24 -3.11 13.92
N GLU A 225 -12.99 -2.82 14.98
CA GLU A 225 -14.37 -2.34 14.86
C GLU A 225 -14.44 -0.94 14.20
N LEU A 226 -13.53 -0.05 14.54
CA LEU A 226 -13.39 1.27 13.95
C LEU A 226 -13.11 1.20 12.45
N SER A 227 -12.27 0.27 12.01
CA SER A 227 -11.99 0.05 10.59
C SER A 227 -13.24 -0.26 9.78
N LYS A 228 -14.17 -1.03 10.36
CA LYS A 228 -15.47 -1.29 9.73
C LYS A 228 -16.32 -0.03 9.64
N VAL A 229 -16.39 0.77 10.72
CA VAL A 229 -17.16 2.04 10.72
C VAL A 229 -16.60 3.00 9.68
N LEU A 230 -15.27 3.17 9.62
CA LEU A 230 -14.61 4.00 8.61
C LEU A 230 -14.85 3.46 7.19
N GLY A 231 -14.88 2.14 7.02
CA GLY A 231 -15.24 1.51 5.75
C GLY A 231 -16.69 1.80 5.34
N ASP A 232 -17.66 1.75 6.26
CA ASP A 232 -19.06 2.10 6.00
C ASP A 232 -19.18 3.57 5.62
N MET A 233 -18.44 4.48 6.26
CA MET A 233 -18.39 5.91 5.89
C MET A 233 -17.83 6.09 4.47
N GLU A 234 -16.77 5.38 4.10
CA GLU A 234 -16.19 5.42 2.75
C GLU A 234 -17.14 4.86 1.68
N VAL A 235 -17.90 3.80 2.00
CA VAL A 235 -18.90 3.23 1.09
C VAL A 235 -20.08 4.17 0.91
N CYS A 236 -20.54 4.82 1.99
CA CYS A 236 -21.61 5.84 1.96
C CYS A 236 -21.19 7.07 1.14
N GLY A 237 -19.95 7.53 1.36
CA GLY A 237 -19.40 8.71 0.71
C GLY A 237 -20.08 10.02 1.16
N LEU A 238 -19.74 11.08 0.47
CA LEU A 238 -20.31 12.41 0.66
C LEU A 238 -20.99 12.87 -0.64
N LEU A 239 -22.16 13.46 -0.52
CA LEU A 239 -22.83 14.10 -1.65
C LEU A 239 -22.11 15.42 -1.96
N ILE A 240 -21.58 15.52 -3.18
CA ILE A 240 -20.94 16.73 -3.69
C ILE A 240 -21.87 17.36 -4.73
N ASP A 241 -21.99 18.68 -4.71
CA ASP A 241 -22.62 19.44 -5.79
C ASP A 241 -21.59 19.71 -6.89
N PRO A 242 -21.64 18.99 -8.03
CA PRO A 242 -20.66 19.15 -9.09
C PRO A 242 -20.78 20.50 -9.80
N LEU A 243 -21.98 21.11 -9.83
CA LEU A 243 -22.17 22.41 -10.46
C LEU A 243 -21.47 23.48 -9.63
N LYS A 244 -21.68 23.45 -8.31
CA LYS A 244 -21.02 24.42 -7.42
C LYS A 244 -19.51 24.26 -7.40
N LEU A 245 -19.02 23.03 -7.49
CA LEU A 245 -17.58 22.76 -7.58
C LEU A 245 -16.98 23.32 -8.89
N THR A 246 -17.73 23.19 -10.01
CA THR A 246 -17.34 23.78 -11.28
C THR A 246 -17.31 25.30 -11.23
N GLU A 247 -18.35 25.95 -10.69
CA GLU A 247 -18.39 27.41 -10.50
C GLU A 247 -17.17 27.92 -9.71
N ILE A 248 -16.88 27.28 -8.56
CA ILE A 248 -15.71 27.61 -7.74
C ILE A 248 -14.39 27.42 -8.53
N GLY A 249 -14.31 26.36 -9.33
CA GLY A 249 -13.16 26.09 -10.19
C GLY A 249 -12.96 27.22 -11.21
N GLU A 250 -14.04 27.66 -11.87
CA GLU A 250 -14.03 28.77 -12.83
C GLU A 250 -13.64 30.11 -12.18
N GLU A 251 -14.19 30.40 -10.99
CA GLU A 251 -13.82 31.60 -10.22
C GLU A 251 -12.31 31.61 -9.91
N PHE A 252 -11.76 30.48 -9.44
CA PHE A 252 -10.33 30.36 -9.14
C PHE A 252 -9.45 30.45 -10.39
N GLU A 253 -9.91 29.92 -11.51
CA GLU A 253 -9.18 30.01 -12.78
C GLU A 253 -9.08 31.45 -13.28
N VAL A 254 -10.16 32.22 -13.17
CA VAL A 254 -10.18 33.66 -13.50
C VAL A 254 -9.23 34.44 -12.59
N GLU A 255 -9.29 34.18 -11.26
CA GLU A 255 -8.43 34.86 -10.30
C GLU A 255 -6.93 34.50 -10.51
N ALA A 256 -6.64 33.21 -10.72
CA ALA A 256 -5.28 32.73 -11.01
C ALA A 256 -4.73 33.37 -12.30
N SER A 257 -5.57 33.46 -13.34
CA SER A 257 -5.18 34.11 -14.61
C SER A 257 -4.86 35.59 -14.41
N LYS A 258 -5.62 36.30 -13.60
CA LYS A 258 -5.37 37.69 -13.25
C LYS A 258 -4.01 37.86 -12.56
N TYR A 259 -3.72 37.06 -11.54
CA TYR A 259 -2.41 37.10 -10.86
C TYR A 259 -1.26 36.70 -11.80
N GLN A 260 -1.49 35.74 -12.68
CA GLN A 260 -0.50 35.34 -13.69
C GLN A 260 -0.15 36.51 -14.63
N ASP A 261 -1.16 37.25 -15.10
CA ASP A 261 -0.93 38.40 -15.98
C ASP A 261 -0.22 39.55 -15.24
N GLU A 262 -0.54 39.77 -13.97
CA GLU A 262 0.21 40.73 -13.13
C GLU A 262 1.68 40.33 -12.98
N VAL A 263 1.96 39.04 -12.71
CA VAL A 263 3.33 38.53 -12.64
C VAL A 263 4.07 38.73 -13.96
N PHE A 264 3.44 38.44 -15.10
CA PHE A 264 4.05 38.65 -16.42
C PHE A 264 4.30 40.14 -16.69
N MET A 265 3.41 41.02 -16.27
CA MET A 265 3.60 42.45 -16.38
C MET A 265 4.83 42.93 -15.57
N TYR A 266 4.97 42.47 -14.32
CA TYR A 266 6.14 42.81 -13.50
C TYR A 266 7.43 42.16 -14.00
N ALA A 267 7.35 40.94 -14.51
CA ALA A 267 8.50 40.26 -15.12
C ALA A 267 8.92 40.86 -16.47
N GLY A 268 7.99 41.57 -17.15
CA GLY A 268 8.20 42.11 -18.49
C GLY A 268 8.22 41.05 -19.60
N GLU A 269 7.86 39.81 -19.30
CA GLU A 269 7.77 38.70 -20.26
C GLU A 269 6.88 37.58 -19.75
N LYS A 270 6.34 36.78 -20.69
CA LYS A 270 5.61 35.57 -20.38
C LYS A 270 6.57 34.40 -20.21
N PHE A 271 6.41 33.61 -19.16
CA PHE A 271 7.23 32.43 -18.88
C PHE A 271 6.40 31.34 -18.16
N ASN A 272 6.96 30.14 -18.04
CA ASN A 272 6.29 29.06 -17.32
C ASN A 272 6.46 29.25 -15.80
N LEU A 273 5.41 29.72 -15.11
CA LEU A 273 5.37 29.91 -13.66
C LEU A 273 5.56 28.60 -12.85
N ASN A 274 5.21 27.44 -13.43
CA ASN A 274 5.42 26.14 -12.81
C ASN A 274 6.88 25.66 -12.90
N SER A 275 7.74 26.38 -13.61
CA SER A 275 9.17 26.08 -13.68
C SER A 275 9.93 26.83 -12.58
N TYR A 276 10.23 26.14 -11.47
CA TYR A 276 11.01 26.72 -10.36
C TYR A 276 12.32 27.32 -10.79
N LYS A 277 12.97 26.76 -11.84
CA LYS A 277 14.21 27.26 -12.38
C LYS A 277 14.00 28.63 -13.06
N VAL A 278 13.06 28.72 -14.00
CA VAL A 278 12.76 29.96 -14.73
C VAL A 278 12.26 31.05 -13.78
N LEU A 279 11.38 30.67 -12.83
CA LEU A 279 10.92 31.60 -11.79
C LEU A 279 12.09 32.16 -10.97
N GLY A 280 13.04 31.30 -10.58
CA GLY A 280 14.26 31.74 -9.88
C GLY A 280 15.12 32.67 -10.68
N GLU A 281 15.32 32.42 -11.95
CA GLU A 281 16.05 33.30 -12.87
C GLU A 281 15.37 34.69 -12.98
N ILE A 282 14.05 34.72 -13.15
CA ILE A 282 13.27 35.98 -13.21
C ILE A 282 13.39 36.75 -11.89
N LEU A 283 13.15 36.13 -10.74
CA LEU A 283 13.14 36.80 -9.44
C LEU A 283 14.52 37.32 -9.05
N PHE A 284 15.57 36.51 -9.22
CA PHE A 284 16.89 36.82 -8.64
C PHE A 284 17.91 37.35 -9.64
N GLU A 285 17.79 37.03 -10.92
CA GLU A 285 18.72 37.55 -11.93
C GLU A 285 18.16 38.75 -12.68
N LYS A 286 16.89 38.69 -13.10
CA LYS A 286 16.25 39.77 -13.84
C LYS A 286 15.75 40.90 -12.94
N LEU A 287 14.91 40.55 -11.94
CA LEU A 287 14.36 41.54 -11.00
C LEU A 287 15.32 41.88 -9.85
N LYS A 288 16.45 41.15 -9.73
CA LYS A 288 17.51 41.35 -8.73
C LYS A 288 17.01 41.40 -7.29
N LEU A 289 15.99 40.61 -7.00
CA LEU A 289 15.50 40.44 -5.60
C LEU A 289 16.54 39.77 -4.71
N PRO A 290 16.53 40.01 -3.39
CA PRO A 290 17.52 39.44 -2.50
C PRO A 290 17.38 37.90 -2.40
N VAL A 291 18.51 37.19 -2.51
CA VAL A 291 18.57 35.74 -2.45
C VAL A 291 18.65 35.29 -0.99
N TYR A 292 17.60 34.66 -0.47
CA TYR A 292 17.58 34.14 0.90
C TYR A 292 18.09 32.69 1.01
N LYS A 293 17.92 31.87 -0.04
CA LYS A 293 18.32 30.47 -0.02
C LYS A 293 18.70 29.97 -1.40
N LYS A 294 19.78 29.18 -1.47
CA LYS A 294 20.20 28.46 -2.67
C LYS A 294 20.01 26.95 -2.48
N THR A 295 19.76 26.25 -3.56
CA THR A 295 19.74 24.78 -3.66
C THR A 295 21.00 24.30 -4.37
N LYS A 296 21.20 22.97 -4.43
CA LYS A 296 22.32 22.40 -5.20
C LYS A 296 22.24 22.73 -6.72
N THR A 297 21.05 23.03 -7.20
CA THR A 297 20.76 23.22 -8.64
C THR A 297 20.37 24.65 -9.02
N GLY A 298 20.37 25.61 -8.07
CA GLY A 298 20.00 26.99 -8.34
C GLY A 298 19.37 27.72 -7.16
N TYR A 299 18.49 28.67 -7.47
CA TYR A 299 17.76 29.45 -6.46
C TYR A 299 16.59 28.69 -5.87
N SER A 300 16.32 28.85 -4.57
CA SER A 300 15.10 28.32 -3.94
C SER A 300 13.95 29.30 -4.14
N THR A 301 12.84 28.80 -4.65
CA THR A 301 11.58 29.55 -4.83
C THR A 301 10.44 28.89 -4.03
N ASN A 302 10.77 28.25 -2.89
CA ASN A 302 9.77 27.66 -2.01
C ASN A 302 8.94 28.74 -1.30
N SER A 303 7.78 28.37 -0.76
CA SER A 303 6.83 29.28 -0.11
C SER A 303 7.50 30.16 0.95
N GLU A 304 8.39 29.61 1.79
CA GLU A 304 9.11 30.34 2.81
C GLU A 304 9.96 31.50 2.24
N VAL A 305 10.62 31.27 1.08
CA VAL A 305 11.43 32.29 0.40
C VAL A 305 10.54 33.35 -0.25
N LEU A 306 9.43 32.94 -0.88
CA LEU A 306 8.49 33.86 -1.50
C LEU A 306 7.77 34.72 -0.44
N GLU A 307 7.38 34.17 0.69
CA GLU A 307 6.82 34.93 1.81
C GLU A 307 7.80 35.98 2.34
N LYS A 308 9.07 35.63 2.53
CA LYS A 308 10.10 36.60 2.95
C LYS A 308 10.33 37.72 1.95
N LEU A 309 10.08 37.48 0.66
CA LEU A 309 10.13 38.49 -0.37
C LEU A 309 8.90 39.42 -0.36
N ALA A 310 7.71 38.89 0.00
CA ALA A 310 6.45 39.64 0.06
C ALA A 310 6.40 40.68 1.19
N TYR A 311 7.18 40.52 2.27
CA TYR A 311 7.24 41.47 3.40
C TYR A 311 8.19 42.64 3.17
N ARG A 312 8.61 42.93 1.96
CA ARG A 312 9.41 44.10 1.58
C ARG A 312 8.72 44.97 0.54
#